data_0a18df67708f73c539e4af655e7dc357
#
_entry.id   0a18df67708f73c539e4af655e7dc357
#
_cell.length_a   1.000
_cell.length_b   1.000
_cell.length_c   1.000
_cell.angle_alpha   90.00
_cell.angle_beta   90.00
_cell.angle_gamma   90.00
#
_symmetry.space_group_name_H-M   'P 1'
#
loop_
_entity.id
_entity.type
_entity.pdbx_description
1 polymer ?
#
loop_
_entity_poly.entity_id
_entity_poly.type
_entity_poly.pdbx_seq_one_letter_code
_entity_poly.pdbx_strand_id
1 'polypeptide(L)'
;MHYYNGVLTLLFTLFVFMTQGQEIQQQSYKEISRLIDSYSENDERAIVFVKMYIDKAKNDHNLKKLIRGYEEAIYYSKETSRKLSYADSAIVTAVKSNDQDQIARAYAGKGIIYYYNLRQYKKALEEYLIAFKYSKNSKDGYLKNKIIYHLGMIKSYLGYYKQAAVHFSEAADFFEKNAKESLDRNIRYNNESGYFNSIYRLSTCYKNLRLYHKEDSLINIGLERLHNNNELVVEFGYFQKGKGIQLLRKGNTDEALKRLKLSRDILITNQDYASLTSVYFNIGKLYKSIGNRAESLNYFNKVDSLVNKFWFITPEIRSSYLYLIDDAKKNGDTERKMYYADQLLKADSIINADFVILTDKIYSEYDTDNLLEGKNQEIRDHQVILYSSIVAGLVILFFLIWRFRKREKELNARYQEVLEKLSTSKETISFDVIPPASSDENSLELYSSEIIEEIKTNLKIFEDEKQFLQQNLTLDIVAKMIGSNRTHLSYVLNVHFDVTFPTYLKALRIRYITNLLVEETIYLSYKIETLAKICGMANRQIFSAHFLEINSIRPRDFIRMRQEELKKT
;
A
#
# COMPACT_ATOMS: atom_id res chain seq x y z
N MET A 1 -2.52 75.37 37.52
CA MET A 1 -1.71 74.15 37.85
C MET A 1 -2.46 72.82 37.65
N HIS A 2 -3.80 72.77 37.79
CA HIS A 2 -4.56 71.52 37.64
C HIS A 2 -4.71 71.01 36.19
N TYR A 3 -4.66 71.85 35.18
CA TYR A 3 -4.77 71.43 33.76
C TYR A 3 -3.52 70.69 33.22
N TYR A 4 -2.32 71.05 33.70
CA TYR A 4 -1.07 70.42 33.29
C TYR A 4 -0.91 68.98 33.82
N ASN A 5 -1.44 68.72 35.05
CA ASN A 5 -1.36 67.37 35.61
C ASN A 5 -2.29 66.39 34.90
N GLY A 6 -3.46 66.85 34.40
CA GLY A 6 -4.39 65.99 33.65
C GLY A 6 -3.86 65.57 32.29
N VAL A 7 -3.18 66.48 31.57
CA VAL A 7 -2.60 66.18 30.28
C VAL A 7 -1.38 65.27 30.45
N LEU A 8 -0.56 65.47 31.51
CA LEU A 8 0.61 64.61 31.77
C LEU A 8 0.17 63.17 32.16
N THR A 9 -0.92 63.02 32.91
CA THR A 9 -1.49 61.72 33.29
C THR A 9 -2.06 61.02 32.07
N LEU A 10 -2.74 61.75 31.15
CA LEU A 10 -3.27 61.21 29.91
C LEU A 10 -2.17 60.76 28.96
N LEU A 11 -1.08 61.58 28.86
CA LEU A 11 0.10 61.21 28.07
C LEU A 11 0.85 60.01 28.66
N PHE A 12 0.95 59.93 29.98
CA PHE A 12 1.58 58.80 30.67
C PHE A 12 0.74 57.49 30.52
N THR A 13 -0.57 57.59 30.63
CA THR A 13 -1.47 56.44 30.36
C THR A 13 -1.41 56.01 28.89
N LEU A 14 -1.37 56.96 27.92
CA LEU A 14 -1.17 56.66 26.50
C LEU A 14 0.19 56.02 26.23
N PHE A 15 1.26 56.50 26.89
CA PHE A 15 2.59 55.94 26.77
C PHE A 15 2.70 54.53 27.37
N VAL A 16 2.05 54.28 28.52
CA VAL A 16 1.96 52.94 29.12
C VAL A 16 1.16 51.99 28.22
N PHE A 17 0.06 52.44 27.61
CA PHE A 17 -0.69 51.67 26.63
C PHE A 17 0.11 51.37 25.35
N MET A 18 0.94 52.36 24.87
CA MET A 18 1.82 52.14 23.72
C MET A 18 2.96 51.16 24.03
N THR A 19 3.57 51.23 25.21
CA THR A 19 4.65 50.31 25.60
C THR A 19 4.09 48.88 25.85
N GLN A 20 2.94 48.75 26.48
CA GLN A 20 2.28 47.46 26.60
C GLN A 20 1.88 46.88 25.23
N GLY A 21 1.42 47.72 24.28
CA GLY A 21 1.13 47.30 22.91
C GLY A 21 2.38 46.84 22.15
N GLN A 22 3.54 47.43 22.40
CA GLN A 22 4.81 47.03 21.78
C GLN A 22 5.40 45.75 22.39
N GLU A 23 5.29 45.54 23.71
CA GLU A 23 5.70 44.26 24.33
C GLU A 23 4.85 43.06 23.84
N ILE A 24 3.56 43.28 23.60
CA ILE A 24 2.66 42.26 23.06
C ILE A 24 3.03 41.86 21.61
N GLN A 25 3.56 42.81 20.81
CA GLN A 25 4.02 42.52 19.43
C GLN A 25 5.31 41.69 19.37
N GLN A 26 6.10 41.64 20.45
CA GLN A 26 7.37 40.88 20.50
C GLN A 26 7.20 39.41 20.89
N GLN A 27 6.05 38.98 21.45
CA GLN A 27 5.87 37.59 21.87
C GLN A 27 5.85 36.63 20.68
N SER A 28 6.56 35.52 20.83
CA SER A 28 6.55 34.44 19.84
C SER A 28 5.22 33.67 19.86
N TYR A 29 4.88 33.07 18.73
CA TYR A 29 3.70 32.17 18.67
C TYR A 29 3.72 31.07 19.74
N LYS A 30 4.91 30.59 20.11
CA LYS A 30 5.07 29.56 21.13
C LYS A 30 4.70 30.06 22.53
N GLU A 31 5.08 31.28 22.85
CA GLU A 31 4.75 31.90 24.14
C GLU A 31 3.24 32.16 24.25
N ILE A 32 2.64 32.75 23.19
CA ILE A 32 1.18 32.98 23.18
C ILE A 32 0.43 31.64 23.28
N SER A 33 0.85 30.59 22.55
CA SER A 33 0.23 29.28 22.64
C SER A 33 0.30 28.69 24.05
N ARG A 34 1.40 28.84 24.78
CA ARG A 34 1.50 28.37 26.18
C ARG A 34 0.50 29.04 27.12
N LEU A 35 0.21 30.33 26.88
CA LEU A 35 -0.82 31.05 27.64
C LEU A 35 -2.21 30.51 27.31
N ILE A 36 -2.49 30.25 26.04
CA ILE A 36 -3.75 29.69 25.57
C ILE A 36 -3.95 28.27 26.15
N ASP A 37 -2.94 27.41 26.09
CA ASP A 37 -2.98 26.00 26.50
C ASP A 37 -3.24 25.80 28.01
N SER A 38 -3.18 26.87 28.83
CA SER A 38 -3.49 26.81 30.25
C SER A 38 -5.00 26.80 30.58
N TYR A 39 -5.84 27.02 29.58
CA TYR A 39 -7.31 27.09 29.72
C TYR A 39 -7.98 25.82 29.17
N SER A 40 -9.17 25.51 29.69
CA SER A 40 -10.00 24.41 29.20
C SER A 40 -10.91 24.84 28.05
N GLU A 41 -11.51 23.87 27.37
CA GLU A 41 -12.52 24.13 26.33
C GLU A 41 -13.67 25.03 26.84
N ASN A 42 -14.12 25.94 26.00
CA ASN A 42 -15.18 26.92 26.29
C ASN A 42 -14.84 27.93 27.41
N ASP A 43 -13.58 28.07 27.78
CA ASP A 43 -13.15 29.10 28.73
C ASP A 43 -12.82 30.41 28.00
N GLU A 44 -13.75 31.35 28.01
CA GLU A 44 -13.60 32.61 27.27
C GLU A 44 -12.45 33.51 27.76
N ARG A 45 -11.83 33.22 28.90
CA ARG A 45 -10.64 33.93 29.36
C ARG A 45 -9.46 33.74 28.44
N ALA A 46 -9.38 32.60 27.74
CA ALA A 46 -8.37 32.35 26.72
C ALA A 46 -8.50 33.24 25.47
N ILE A 47 -9.70 33.77 25.20
CA ILE A 47 -10.00 34.53 23.97
C ILE A 47 -9.13 35.78 23.83
N VAL A 48 -8.68 36.39 24.91
CA VAL A 48 -7.77 37.53 24.88
C VAL A 48 -6.44 37.13 24.21
N PHE A 49 -5.85 36.00 24.62
CA PHE A 49 -4.61 35.50 24.07
C PHE A 49 -4.80 34.93 22.64
N VAL A 50 -5.94 34.33 22.37
CA VAL A 50 -6.31 33.86 21.01
C VAL A 50 -6.40 35.04 20.04
N LYS A 51 -6.97 36.18 20.45
CA LYS A 51 -6.99 37.40 19.63
C LYS A 51 -5.56 37.92 19.36
N MET A 52 -4.69 37.95 20.37
CA MET A 52 -3.27 38.29 20.19
C MET A 52 -2.59 37.40 19.15
N TYR A 53 -2.84 36.09 19.20
CA TYR A 53 -2.32 35.15 18.23
C TYR A 53 -2.83 35.43 16.80
N ILE A 54 -4.14 35.70 16.65
CA ILE A 54 -4.79 36.05 15.39
C ILE A 54 -4.22 37.35 14.82
N ASP A 55 -4.09 38.40 15.65
CA ASP A 55 -3.61 39.72 15.21
C ASP A 55 -2.12 39.65 14.80
N LYS A 56 -1.31 38.90 15.55
CA LYS A 56 0.06 38.61 15.12
C LYS A 56 0.09 37.86 13.78
N ALA A 57 -0.76 36.85 13.57
CA ALA A 57 -0.80 36.11 12.33
C ALA A 57 -1.24 36.94 11.12
N LYS A 58 -2.14 37.92 11.34
CA LYS A 58 -2.53 38.91 10.32
C LYS A 58 -1.37 39.84 9.97
N ASN A 59 -0.68 40.37 10.97
CA ASN A 59 0.46 41.26 10.78
C ASN A 59 1.62 40.56 10.06
N ASP A 60 1.89 39.30 10.40
CA ASP A 60 2.91 38.46 9.77
C ASP A 60 2.47 37.91 8.39
N HIS A 61 1.25 38.21 7.93
CA HIS A 61 0.64 37.67 6.70
C HIS A 61 0.70 36.15 6.63
N ASN A 62 0.68 35.47 7.78
CA ASN A 62 0.84 34.03 7.89
C ASN A 62 -0.51 33.31 7.93
N LEU A 63 -1.02 32.93 6.75
CA LEU A 63 -2.33 32.30 6.63
C LEU A 63 -2.46 31.00 7.45
N LYS A 64 -1.42 30.19 7.52
CA LYS A 64 -1.44 28.93 8.29
C LYS A 64 -1.59 29.19 9.80
N LYS A 65 -0.89 30.19 10.34
CA LYS A 65 -1.04 30.60 11.74
C LYS A 65 -2.40 31.25 11.96
N LEU A 66 -2.90 32.00 11.00
CA LEU A 66 -4.20 32.66 11.10
C LEU A 66 -5.35 31.63 11.17
N ILE A 67 -5.30 30.56 10.34
CA ILE A 67 -6.27 29.46 10.42
C ILE A 67 -6.23 28.81 11.81
N ARG A 68 -5.04 28.48 12.31
CA ARG A 68 -4.89 27.93 13.66
C ARG A 68 -5.45 28.86 14.72
N GLY A 69 -5.23 30.18 14.63
CA GLY A 69 -5.83 31.14 15.55
C GLY A 69 -7.35 31.11 15.55
N TYR A 70 -7.99 30.94 14.40
CA TYR A 70 -9.44 30.76 14.32
C TYR A 70 -9.91 29.40 14.89
N GLU A 71 -9.15 28.31 14.70
CA GLU A 71 -9.43 27.02 15.33
C GLU A 71 -9.38 27.11 16.87
N GLU A 72 -8.38 27.79 17.43
CA GLU A 72 -8.32 28.08 18.87
C GLU A 72 -9.49 28.95 19.32
N ALA A 73 -9.90 29.94 18.52
CA ALA A 73 -11.07 30.78 18.83
C ALA A 73 -12.38 29.98 18.87
N ILE A 74 -12.53 28.97 17.98
CA ILE A 74 -13.65 28.03 18.01
C ILE A 74 -13.63 27.22 19.32
N TYR A 75 -12.47 26.69 19.70
CA TYR A 75 -12.31 25.83 20.86
C TYR A 75 -12.66 26.55 22.17
N TYR A 76 -12.18 27.79 22.34
CA TYR A 76 -12.35 28.55 23.58
C TYR A 76 -13.65 29.41 23.64
N SER A 77 -14.35 29.60 22.52
CA SER A 77 -15.63 30.31 22.53
C SER A 77 -16.74 29.47 23.13
N LYS A 78 -17.55 30.03 24.05
CA LYS A 78 -18.70 29.37 24.63
C LYS A 78 -19.94 29.46 23.75
N GLU A 79 -20.14 30.59 23.10
CA GLU A 79 -21.31 30.86 22.27
C GLU A 79 -21.19 30.24 20.88
N THR A 80 -22.19 29.43 20.50
CA THR A 80 -22.18 28.71 19.22
C THR A 80 -22.18 29.62 17.97
N SER A 81 -22.88 30.76 18.05
CA SER A 81 -22.87 31.80 17.00
C SER A 81 -21.44 32.31 16.71
N ARG A 82 -20.67 32.52 17.77
CA ARG A 82 -19.28 32.97 17.72
C ARG A 82 -18.37 31.85 17.16
N LYS A 83 -18.58 30.60 17.59
CA LYS A 83 -17.89 29.44 16.99
C LYS A 83 -18.09 29.38 15.48
N LEU A 84 -19.33 29.54 14.99
CA LEU A 84 -19.63 29.55 13.55
C LEU A 84 -18.94 30.70 12.82
N SER A 85 -18.95 31.92 13.38
CA SER A 85 -18.27 33.08 12.78
C SER A 85 -16.76 32.85 12.62
N TYR A 86 -16.12 32.24 13.63
CA TYR A 86 -14.69 31.88 13.53
C TYR A 86 -14.46 30.75 12.53
N ALA A 87 -15.36 29.76 12.45
CA ALA A 87 -15.28 28.70 11.45
C ALA A 87 -15.39 29.24 10.01
N ASP A 88 -16.29 30.19 9.77
CA ASP A 88 -16.40 30.87 8.46
C ASP A 88 -15.10 31.64 8.15
N SER A 89 -14.51 32.32 9.13
CA SER A 89 -13.23 33.01 8.98
C SER A 89 -12.08 32.05 8.67
N ALA A 90 -12.07 30.87 9.33
CA ALA A 90 -11.11 29.83 9.06
C ALA A 90 -11.23 29.29 7.62
N ILE A 91 -12.46 29.02 7.16
CA ILE A 91 -12.73 28.56 5.79
C ILE A 91 -12.26 29.59 4.76
N VAL A 92 -12.65 30.86 4.90
CA VAL A 92 -12.23 31.92 3.99
C VAL A 92 -10.71 32.01 3.90
N THR A 93 -10.03 31.90 5.05
CA THR A 93 -8.56 31.96 5.11
C THR A 93 -7.91 30.71 4.50
N ALA A 94 -8.49 29.52 4.74
CA ALA A 94 -8.00 28.28 4.19
C ALA A 94 -8.14 28.26 2.65
N VAL A 95 -9.27 28.70 2.11
CA VAL A 95 -9.46 28.85 0.66
C VAL A 95 -8.43 29.80 0.05
N LYS A 96 -8.11 30.94 0.71
CA LYS A 96 -7.05 31.86 0.26
C LYS A 96 -5.67 31.22 0.27
N SER A 97 -5.40 30.29 1.18
CA SER A 97 -4.11 29.58 1.24
C SER A 97 -3.92 28.56 0.12
N ASN A 98 -4.99 28.13 -0.55
CA ASN A 98 -5.03 27.06 -1.55
C ASN A 98 -4.46 25.70 -1.06
N ASP A 99 -4.41 25.49 0.26
CA ASP A 99 -3.96 24.26 0.90
C ASP A 99 -5.17 23.35 1.13
N GLN A 100 -5.22 22.24 0.39
CA GLN A 100 -6.36 21.31 0.40
C GLN A 100 -6.62 20.73 1.80
N ASP A 101 -5.56 20.44 2.57
CA ASP A 101 -5.68 19.89 3.92
C ASP A 101 -6.26 20.94 4.90
N GLN A 102 -5.84 22.19 4.79
CA GLN A 102 -6.39 23.28 5.61
C GLN A 102 -7.86 23.54 5.27
N ILE A 103 -8.22 23.50 3.98
CA ILE A 103 -9.61 23.65 3.53
C ILE A 103 -10.46 22.50 4.10
N ALA A 104 -10.00 21.25 3.94
CA ALA A 104 -10.71 20.08 4.48
C ALA A 104 -10.90 20.17 6.00
N ARG A 105 -9.86 20.59 6.73
CA ARG A 105 -9.88 20.76 8.19
C ARG A 105 -10.87 21.82 8.63
N ALA A 106 -10.90 22.97 7.97
CA ALA A 106 -11.81 24.07 8.30
C ALA A 106 -13.28 23.67 8.07
N TYR A 107 -13.60 23.02 6.94
CA TYR A 107 -14.94 22.50 6.69
C TYR A 107 -15.34 21.40 7.66
N ALA A 108 -14.45 20.45 7.96
CA ALA A 108 -14.71 19.42 8.98
C ALA A 108 -14.98 20.04 10.35
N GLY A 109 -14.23 21.07 10.76
CA GLY A 109 -14.43 21.82 12.00
C GLY A 109 -15.82 22.47 12.07
N LYS A 110 -16.27 23.13 11.00
CA LYS A 110 -17.61 23.71 10.92
C LYS A 110 -18.70 22.63 10.97
N GLY A 111 -18.50 21.51 10.28
CA GLY A 111 -19.40 20.36 10.36
C GLY A 111 -19.56 19.82 11.78
N ILE A 112 -18.46 19.78 12.56
CA ILE A 112 -18.47 19.37 13.97
C ILE A 112 -19.36 20.32 14.81
N ILE A 113 -19.29 21.63 14.57
CA ILE A 113 -20.15 22.61 15.27
C ILE A 113 -21.63 22.36 14.96
N TYR A 114 -21.98 22.17 13.68
CA TYR A 114 -23.35 21.84 13.31
C TYR A 114 -23.82 20.53 13.93
N TYR A 115 -22.97 19.49 13.97
CA TYR A 115 -23.34 18.19 14.51
C TYR A 115 -23.52 18.22 16.04
N TYR A 116 -22.52 18.71 16.79
CA TYR A 116 -22.49 18.60 18.25
C TYR A 116 -23.17 19.74 18.97
N ASN A 117 -23.04 20.98 18.48
CA ASN A 117 -23.58 22.14 19.15
C ASN A 117 -25.03 22.46 18.75
N LEU A 118 -25.35 22.29 17.45
CA LEU A 118 -26.63 22.69 16.89
C LEU A 118 -27.56 21.53 16.53
N ARG A 119 -27.05 20.30 16.46
CA ARG A 119 -27.78 19.11 16.02
C ARG A 119 -28.42 19.28 14.63
N GLN A 120 -27.84 20.10 13.77
CA GLN A 120 -28.27 20.33 12.40
C GLN A 120 -27.54 19.36 11.47
N TYR A 121 -27.97 18.09 11.47
CA TYR A 121 -27.30 16.99 10.77
C TYR A 121 -27.17 17.20 9.27
N LYS A 122 -28.17 17.85 8.64
CA LYS A 122 -28.09 18.22 7.23
C LYS A 122 -26.91 19.15 6.93
N LYS A 123 -26.78 20.24 7.68
CA LYS A 123 -25.68 21.19 7.50
C LYS A 123 -24.33 20.55 7.84
N ALA A 124 -24.30 19.69 8.90
CA ALA A 124 -23.09 18.94 9.23
C ALA A 124 -22.64 18.04 8.08
N LEU A 125 -23.57 17.32 7.44
CA LEU A 125 -23.25 16.47 6.28
C LEU A 125 -22.72 17.29 5.11
N GLU A 126 -23.34 18.43 4.79
CA GLU A 126 -22.87 19.33 3.72
C GLU A 126 -21.40 19.73 3.91
N GLU A 127 -21.04 20.15 5.12
CA GLU A 127 -19.66 20.52 5.45
C GLU A 127 -18.71 19.30 5.42
N TYR A 128 -19.14 18.13 5.91
CA TYR A 128 -18.35 16.91 5.87
C TYR A 128 -18.10 16.39 4.44
N LEU A 129 -19.08 16.53 3.52
CA LEU A 129 -18.91 16.15 2.11
C LEU A 129 -17.90 17.06 1.41
N ILE A 130 -17.94 18.38 1.69
CA ILE A 130 -16.93 19.31 1.19
C ILE A 130 -15.54 18.94 1.75
N ALA A 131 -15.44 18.71 3.07
CA ALA A 131 -14.19 18.30 3.71
C ALA A 131 -13.66 17.00 3.10
N PHE A 132 -14.52 16.02 2.85
CA PHE A 132 -14.15 14.76 2.23
C PHE A 132 -13.57 14.96 0.83
N LYS A 133 -14.23 15.79 0.00
CA LYS A 133 -13.76 16.10 -1.36
C LYS A 133 -12.34 16.69 -1.36
N TYR A 134 -12.06 17.63 -0.46
CA TYR A 134 -10.73 18.23 -0.34
C TYR A 134 -9.68 17.30 0.28
N SER A 135 -10.10 16.34 1.12
CA SER A 135 -9.20 15.39 1.76
C SER A 135 -8.83 14.17 0.92
N LYS A 136 -9.44 13.96 -0.25
CA LYS A 136 -9.23 12.77 -1.09
C LYS A 136 -7.75 12.45 -1.35
N ASN A 137 -6.98 13.46 -1.73
CA ASN A 137 -5.55 13.35 -2.06
C ASN A 137 -4.64 13.76 -0.89
N SER A 138 -5.19 13.98 0.30
CA SER A 138 -4.42 14.34 1.49
C SER A 138 -3.46 13.22 1.90
N LYS A 139 -2.29 13.61 2.37
CA LYS A 139 -1.35 12.71 3.07
C LYS A 139 -1.59 12.70 4.59
N ASP A 140 -2.43 13.60 5.10
CA ASP A 140 -2.82 13.64 6.50
C ASP A 140 -3.84 12.53 6.80
N GLY A 141 -3.34 11.37 7.23
CA GLY A 141 -4.16 10.22 7.60
C GLY A 141 -5.10 10.51 8.75
N TYR A 142 -4.69 11.36 9.72
CA TYR A 142 -5.54 11.74 10.85
C TYR A 142 -6.79 12.51 10.37
N LEU A 143 -6.59 13.49 9.50
CA LEU A 143 -7.69 14.28 8.92
C LEU A 143 -8.66 13.40 8.14
N LYS A 144 -8.15 12.51 7.28
CA LYS A 144 -9.00 11.57 6.53
C LYS A 144 -9.86 10.71 7.44
N ASN A 145 -9.25 10.05 8.42
CA ASN A 145 -9.96 9.15 9.31
C ASN A 145 -10.93 9.89 10.24
N LYS A 146 -10.63 11.13 10.62
CA LYS A 146 -11.55 12.00 11.35
C LYS A 146 -12.81 12.30 10.51
N ILE A 147 -12.65 12.62 9.23
CA ILE A 147 -13.78 12.89 8.31
C ILE A 147 -14.61 11.60 8.10
N ILE A 148 -13.95 10.46 7.83
CA ILE A 148 -14.61 9.15 7.69
C ILE A 148 -15.40 8.79 8.95
N TYR A 149 -14.85 9.02 10.15
CA TYR A 149 -15.55 8.83 11.41
C TYR A 149 -16.84 9.67 11.48
N HIS A 150 -16.79 10.95 11.11
CA HIS A 150 -17.97 11.83 11.13
C HIS A 150 -19.03 11.43 10.09
N LEU A 151 -18.62 10.98 8.90
CA LEU A 151 -19.54 10.39 7.91
C LEU A 151 -20.18 9.09 8.42
N GLY A 152 -19.39 8.27 9.13
CA GLY A 152 -19.90 7.08 9.85
C GLY A 152 -20.97 7.43 10.88
N MET A 153 -20.84 8.56 11.59
CA MET A 153 -21.84 9.02 12.54
C MET A 153 -23.17 9.38 11.88
N ILE A 154 -23.13 10.04 10.72
CA ILE A 154 -24.33 10.34 9.93
C ILE A 154 -25.00 9.05 9.45
N LYS A 155 -24.21 8.11 8.91
CA LYS A 155 -24.74 6.79 8.51
C LYS A 155 -25.37 6.02 9.67
N SER A 156 -24.75 6.08 10.85
CA SER A 156 -25.30 5.46 12.06
C SER A 156 -26.62 6.11 12.50
N TYR A 157 -26.73 7.43 12.40
CA TYR A 157 -27.97 8.16 12.66
C TYR A 157 -29.11 7.73 11.71
N LEU A 158 -28.78 7.52 10.42
CA LEU A 158 -29.70 7.02 9.39
C LEU A 158 -30.04 5.52 9.52
N GLY A 159 -29.45 4.80 10.47
CA GLY A 159 -29.68 3.35 10.61
C GLY A 159 -28.85 2.47 9.67
N TYR A 160 -27.95 3.02 8.87
CA TYR A 160 -27.04 2.27 7.99
C TYR A 160 -25.88 1.65 8.78
N TYR A 161 -26.22 0.86 9.82
CA TYR A 161 -25.26 0.35 10.81
C TYR A 161 -24.15 -0.52 10.21
N LYS A 162 -24.42 -1.27 9.12
CA LYS A 162 -23.36 -2.07 8.46
C LYS A 162 -22.28 -1.18 7.85
N GLN A 163 -22.68 -0.16 7.10
CA GLN A 163 -21.76 0.77 6.45
C GLN A 163 -21.06 1.67 7.48
N ALA A 164 -21.79 2.14 8.50
CA ALA A 164 -21.21 2.89 9.60
C ALA A 164 -20.15 2.08 10.37
N ALA A 165 -20.38 0.78 10.56
CA ALA A 165 -19.42 -0.12 11.22
C ALA A 165 -18.11 -0.24 10.44
N VAL A 166 -18.15 -0.24 9.10
CA VAL A 166 -16.93 -0.22 8.27
C VAL A 166 -16.14 1.05 8.53
N HIS A 167 -16.77 2.22 8.50
CA HIS A 167 -16.10 3.50 8.75
C HIS A 167 -15.49 3.59 10.16
N PHE A 168 -16.23 3.13 11.17
CA PHE A 168 -15.71 3.14 12.54
C PHE A 168 -14.60 2.12 12.76
N SER A 169 -14.62 0.97 12.06
CA SER A 169 -13.51 0.01 12.12
C SER A 169 -12.25 0.59 11.47
N GLU A 170 -12.37 1.16 10.27
CA GLU A 170 -11.25 1.81 9.57
C GLU A 170 -10.62 2.93 10.42
N ALA A 171 -11.46 3.81 10.97
CA ALA A 171 -11.00 4.87 11.84
C ALA A 171 -10.33 4.34 13.12
N ALA A 172 -10.90 3.30 13.74
CA ALA A 172 -10.34 2.69 14.95
C ALA A 172 -8.97 2.07 14.69
N ASP A 173 -8.81 1.32 13.60
CA ASP A 173 -7.53 0.68 13.22
C ASP A 173 -6.45 1.74 12.99
N PHE A 174 -6.78 2.81 12.27
CA PHE A 174 -5.86 3.93 12.06
C PHE A 174 -5.46 4.60 13.37
N PHE A 175 -6.44 5.00 14.18
CA PHE A 175 -6.17 5.73 15.42
C PHE A 175 -5.41 4.89 16.44
N GLU A 176 -5.72 3.58 16.57
CA GLU A 176 -4.99 2.69 17.46
C GLU A 176 -3.51 2.55 17.07
N LYS A 177 -3.24 2.35 15.80
CA LYS A 177 -1.88 2.28 15.27
C LYS A 177 -1.09 3.55 15.58
N ASN A 178 -1.64 4.70 15.23
CA ASN A 178 -0.95 5.99 15.39
C ASN A 178 -0.80 6.39 16.87
N ALA A 179 -1.73 6.01 17.75
CA ALA A 179 -1.58 6.21 19.19
C ALA A 179 -0.39 5.44 19.77
N LYS A 180 -0.17 4.20 19.29
CA LYS A 180 0.96 3.36 19.73
C LYS A 180 2.31 3.85 19.19
N GLU A 181 2.33 4.36 17.97
CA GLU A 181 3.55 4.79 17.28
C GLU A 181 4.00 6.22 17.66
N SER A 182 3.11 7.06 18.17
CA SER A 182 3.42 8.46 18.45
C SER A 182 4.18 8.67 19.77
N LEU A 183 5.27 9.42 19.68
CA LEU A 183 6.03 9.91 20.85
C LEU A 183 5.46 11.23 21.39
N ASP A 184 4.77 12.01 20.57
CA ASP A 184 4.14 13.27 20.99
C ASP A 184 2.88 12.99 21.81
N ARG A 185 2.80 13.57 23.02
CA ARG A 185 1.69 13.36 23.95
C ARG A 185 0.35 13.83 23.37
N ASN A 186 0.32 14.98 22.69
CA ASN A 186 -0.93 15.54 22.17
C ASN A 186 -1.43 14.72 20.98
N ILE A 187 -0.51 14.30 20.10
CA ILE A 187 -0.86 13.42 18.96
C ILE A 187 -1.38 12.07 19.49
N ARG A 188 -0.72 11.50 20.48
CA ARG A 188 -1.15 10.24 21.11
C ARG A 188 -2.52 10.40 21.76
N TYR A 189 -2.75 11.43 22.58
CA TYR A 189 -4.04 11.72 23.21
C TYR A 189 -5.17 11.83 22.17
N ASN A 190 -4.97 12.60 21.09
CA ASN A 190 -5.97 12.76 20.05
C ASN A 190 -6.28 11.43 19.31
N ASN A 191 -5.28 10.60 19.09
CA ASN A 191 -5.46 9.28 18.47
C ASN A 191 -6.12 8.30 19.46
N GLU A 192 -5.79 8.32 20.75
CA GLU A 192 -6.47 7.50 21.77
C GLU A 192 -7.95 7.88 21.90
N SER A 193 -8.26 9.17 21.99
CA SER A 193 -9.65 9.64 21.98
C SER A 193 -10.38 9.21 20.71
N GLY A 194 -9.74 9.39 19.54
CA GLY A 194 -10.27 8.92 18.24
C GLY A 194 -10.55 7.42 18.23
N TYR A 195 -9.64 6.61 18.76
CA TYR A 195 -9.79 5.17 18.88
C TYR A 195 -10.98 4.79 19.77
N PHE A 196 -11.03 5.30 21.01
CA PHE A 196 -12.10 4.95 21.95
C PHE A 196 -13.47 5.42 21.47
N ASN A 197 -13.56 6.60 20.89
CA ASN A 197 -14.79 7.07 20.26
C ASN A 197 -15.21 6.16 19.09
N SER A 198 -14.27 5.73 18.25
CA SER A 198 -14.56 4.85 17.12
C SER A 198 -15.05 3.47 17.57
N ILE A 199 -14.37 2.81 18.51
CA ILE A 199 -14.81 1.48 19.01
C ILE A 199 -16.11 1.56 19.81
N TYR A 200 -16.38 2.68 20.50
CA TYR A 200 -17.68 2.89 21.15
C TYR A 200 -18.80 3.02 20.11
N ARG A 201 -18.62 3.80 19.04
CA ARG A 201 -19.60 3.91 17.94
C ARG A 201 -19.78 2.58 17.21
N LEU A 202 -18.68 1.84 16.97
CA LEU A 202 -18.70 0.50 16.40
C LEU A 202 -19.51 -0.48 17.28
N SER A 203 -19.33 -0.43 18.60
CA SER A 203 -20.12 -1.24 19.55
C SER A 203 -21.62 -0.91 19.46
N THR A 204 -21.97 0.38 19.29
CA THR A 204 -23.36 0.81 19.07
C THR A 204 -23.93 0.25 17.75
N CYS A 205 -23.13 0.22 16.68
CA CYS A 205 -23.54 -0.41 15.43
C CYS A 205 -23.78 -1.91 15.63
N TYR A 206 -22.87 -2.63 16.31
CA TYR A 206 -23.03 -4.06 16.60
C TYR A 206 -24.26 -4.35 17.47
N LYS A 207 -24.57 -3.49 18.47
CA LYS A 207 -25.80 -3.57 19.23
C LYS A 207 -27.04 -3.54 18.34
N ASN A 208 -27.12 -2.57 17.42
CA ASN A 208 -28.27 -2.40 16.54
C ASN A 208 -28.36 -3.51 15.47
N LEU A 209 -27.23 -4.10 15.07
CA LEU A 209 -27.16 -5.28 14.22
C LEU A 209 -27.40 -6.61 14.98
N ARG A 210 -27.65 -6.55 16.29
CA ARG A 210 -27.80 -7.71 17.18
C ARG A 210 -26.57 -8.63 17.27
N LEU A 211 -25.39 -8.10 16.94
CA LEU A 211 -24.11 -8.80 17.05
C LEU A 211 -23.53 -8.63 18.47
N TYR A 212 -24.26 -9.12 19.45
CA TYR A 212 -24.03 -8.83 20.87
C TYR A 212 -22.65 -9.28 21.38
N HIS A 213 -22.10 -10.39 20.89
CA HIS A 213 -20.74 -10.81 21.28
C HIS A 213 -19.68 -9.79 20.87
N LYS A 214 -19.81 -9.19 19.68
CA LYS A 214 -18.89 -8.15 19.21
C LYS A 214 -19.07 -6.85 19.99
N GLU A 215 -20.33 -6.46 20.29
CA GLU A 215 -20.64 -5.34 21.18
C GLU A 215 -19.97 -5.53 22.54
N ASP A 216 -20.19 -6.71 23.18
CA ASP A 216 -19.69 -7.04 24.51
C ASP A 216 -18.16 -6.97 24.59
N SER A 217 -17.48 -7.47 23.58
CA SER A 217 -16.01 -7.42 23.46
C SER A 217 -15.49 -5.98 23.45
N LEU A 218 -16.03 -5.12 22.57
CA LEU A 218 -15.60 -3.73 22.47
C LEU A 218 -15.88 -2.91 23.73
N ILE A 219 -17.04 -3.12 24.37
CA ILE A 219 -17.38 -2.47 25.64
C ILE A 219 -16.39 -2.87 26.74
N ASN A 220 -16.04 -4.15 26.84
CA ASN A 220 -15.07 -4.63 27.83
C ASN A 220 -13.67 -4.05 27.59
N ILE A 221 -13.19 -4.04 26.33
CA ILE A 221 -11.91 -3.41 25.95
C ILE A 221 -11.87 -1.94 26.39
N GLY A 222 -12.93 -1.18 26.10
CA GLY A 222 -12.99 0.23 26.49
C GLY A 222 -12.96 0.43 27.99
N LEU A 223 -13.73 -0.36 28.76
CA LEU A 223 -13.75 -0.27 30.21
C LEU A 223 -12.42 -0.65 30.86
N GLU A 224 -11.76 -1.69 30.38
CA GLU A 224 -10.48 -2.16 30.90
C GLU A 224 -9.37 -1.13 30.65
N ARG A 225 -9.25 -0.66 29.43
CA ARG A 225 -8.16 0.26 29.04
C ARG A 225 -8.34 1.68 29.58
N LEU A 226 -9.60 2.12 29.86
CA LEU A 226 -9.89 3.45 30.38
C LEU A 226 -10.04 3.50 31.91
N HIS A 227 -9.97 2.38 32.61
CA HIS A 227 -10.27 2.31 34.05
C HIS A 227 -9.48 3.32 34.92
N ASN A 228 -8.21 3.56 34.56
CA ASN A 228 -7.32 4.47 35.27
C ASN A 228 -6.89 5.67 34.40
N ASN A 229 -7.61 5.96 33.33
CA ASN A 229 -7.29 7.08 32.44
C ASN A 229 -8.10 8.31 32.83
N ASN A 230 -7.46 9.26 33.48
CA ASN A 230 -8.11 10.52 33.93
C ASN A 230 -8.24 11.56 32.79
N GLU A 231 -7.62 11.34 31.63
CA GLU A 231 -7.68 12.26 30.50
C GLU A 231 -8.90 11.98 29.60
N LEU A 232 -9.36 10.72 29.52
CA LEU A 232 -10.45 10.25 28.65
C LEU A 232 -11.71 9.86 29.46
N VAL A 233 -12.07 10.70 30.45
CA VAL A 233 -13.18 10.44 31.38
C VAL A 233 -14.52 10.40 30.63
N VAL A 234 -14.71 11.22 29.60
CA VAL A 234 -15.96 11.28 28.83
C VAL A 234 -16.15 9.97 28.06
N GLU A 235 -15.11 9.49 27.40
CA GLU A 235 -15.11 8.21 26.71
C GLU A 235 -15.40 7.06 27.67
N PHE A 236 -14.79 7.07 28.87
CA PHE A 236 -15.12 6.10 29.92
C PHE A 236 -16.60 6.14 30.29
N GLY A 237 -17.20 7.34 30.38
CA GLY A 237 -18.64 7.53 30.59
C GLY A 237 -19.48 6.87 29.49
N TYR A 238 -19.06 6.93 28.24
CA TYR A 238 -19.74 6.24 27.13
C TYR A 238 -19.71 4.72 27.28
N PHE A 239 -18.55 4.15 27.66
CA PHE A 239 -18.45 2.71 27.90
C PHE A 239 -19.23 2.26 29.13
N GLN A 240 -19.33 3.08 30.20
CA GLN A 240 -20.20 2.80 31.32
C GLN A 240 -21.68 2.76 30.92
N LYS A 241 -22.13 3.69 30.04
CA LYS A 241 -23.47 3.65 29.44
C LYS A 241 -23.68 2.35 28.65
N GLY A 242 -22.74 2.00 27.78
CA GLY A 242 -22.78 0.77 27.00
C GLY A 242 -22.91 -0.47 27.89
N LYS A 243 -22.12 -0.56 28.97
CA LYS A 243 -22.18 -1.63 29.96
C LYS A 243 -23.52 -1.69 30.69
N GLY A 244 -24.04 -0.54 31.06
CA GLY A 244 -25.36 -0.46 31.70
C GLY A 244 -26.48 -0.98 30.80
N ILE A 245 -26.46 -0.63 29.49
CA ILE A 245 -27.44 -1.12 28.51
C ILE A 245 -27.27 -2.64 28.28
N GLN A 246 -26.04 -3.13 28.22
CA GLN A 246 -25.76 -4.56 28.13
C GLN A 246 -26.31 -5.36 29.30
N LEU A 247 -26.08 -4.87 30.55
CA LEU A 247 -26.55 -5.50 31.78
C LEU A 247 -28.07 -5.46 31.86
N LEU A 248 -28.70 -4.36 31.45
CA LEU A 248 -30.17 -4.26 31.38
C LEU A 248 -30.75 -5.31 30.41
N ARG A 249 -30.14 -5.52 29.26
CA ARG A 249 -30.54 -6.58 28.31
C ARG A 249 -30.42 -7.99 28.92
N LYS A 250 -29.43 -8.19 29.80
CA LYS A 250 -29.19 -9.47 30.49
C LYS A 250 -30.05 -9.66 31.74
N GLY A 251 -30.89 -8.68 32.10
CA GLY A 251 -31.75 -8.71 33.27
C GLY A 251 -31.07 -8.36 34.61
N ASN A 252 -29.79 -7.97 34.59
CA ASN A 252 -29.08 -7.52 35.80
C ASN A 252 -29.34 -6.04 36.04
N THR A 253 -30.48 -5.72 36.67
CA THR A 253 -31.00 -4.36 36.83
C THR A 253 -30.19 -3.52 37.81
N ASP A 254 -29.71 -4.10 38.92
CA ASP A 254 -29.00 -3.36 39.96
C ASP A 254 -27.63 -2.85 39.48
N GLU A 255 -26.84 -3.74 38.88
CA GLU A 255 -25.54 -3.35 38.33
C GLU A 255 -25.71 -2.46 37.09
N ALA A 256 -26.76 -2.67 36.27
CA ALA A 256 -27.11 -1.79 35.16
C ALA A 256 -27.37 -0.35 35.64
N LEU A 257 -28.17 -0.19 36.71
CA LEU A 257 -28.48 1.12 37.29
C LEU A 257 -27.21 1.80 37.79
N LYS A 258 -26.34 1.07 38.49
CA LYS A 258 -25.07 1.58 38.99
C LYS A 258 -24.18 2.13 37.86
N ARG A 259 -24.03 1.36 36.75
CA ARG A 259 -23.26 1.78 35.59
C ARG A 259 -23.86 2.99 34.89
N LEU A 260 -25.18 3.00 34.68
CA LEU A 260 -25.87 4.13 34.07
C LEU A 260 -25.80 5.40 34.94
N LYS A 261 -25.89 5.29 36.28
CA LYS A 261 -25.70 6.44 37.18
C LYS A 261 -24.27 6.99 37.11
N LEU A 262 -23.26 6.13 37.09
CA LEU A 262 -21.86 6.56 36.93
C LEU A 262 -21.67 7.32 35.59
N SER A 263 -22.20 6.77 34.49
CA SER A 263 -22.20 7.46 33.21
C SER A 263 -22.90 8.80 33.25
N ARG A 264 -24.10 8.87 33.89
CA ARG A 264 -24.86 10.10 34.10
C ARG A 264 -24.02 11.19 34.75
N ASP A 265 -23.35 10.86 35.86
CA ASP A 265 -22.59 11.82 36.66
C ASP A 265 -21.38 12.36 35.87
N ILE A 266 -20.69 11.50 35.15
CA ILE A 266 -19.61 11.89 34.22
C ILE A 266 -20.12 12.84 33.14
N LEU A 267 -21.24 12.50 32.48
CA LEU A 267 -21.79 13.31 31.39
C LEU A 267 -22.38 14.65 31.85
N ILE A 268 -22.92 14.74 33.06
CA ILE A 268 -23.34 16.00 33.66
C ILE A 268 -22.14 16.90 33.87
N THR A 269 -21.08 16.39 34.52
CA THR A 269 -19.86 17.16 34.81
C THR A 269 -19.24 17.72 33.55
N ASN A 270 -19.26 16.94 32.46
CA ASN A 270 -18.67 17.31 31.16
C ASN A 270 -19.68 17.95 30.19
N GLN A 271 -20.89 18.25 30.63
CA GLN A 271 -21.94 18.94 29.88
C GLN A 271 -22.34 18.26 28.55
N ASP A 272 -22.14 16.95 28.41
CA ASP A 272 -22.60 16.19 27.23
C ASP A 272 -24.09 15.81 27.39
N TYR A 273 -24.95 16.78 27.18
CA TYR A 273 -26.40 16.63 27.35
C TYR A 273 -27.02 15.68 26.30
N ALA A 274 -26.40 15.50 25.13
CA ALA A 274 -26.91 14.57 24.14
C ALA A 274 -26.75 13.11 24.56
N SER A 275 -25.56 12.75 25.02
CA SER A 275 -25.33 11.41 25.56
C SER A 275 -26.07 11.18 26.87
N LEU A 276 -26.19 12.23 27.68
CA LEU A 276 -26.98 12.22 28.93
C LEU A 276 -28.47 11.91 28.69
N THR A 277 -29.06 12.46 27.61
CA THR A 277 -30.46 12.17 27.27
C THR A 277 -30.67 10.67 26.97
N SER A 278 -29.75 10.03 26.28
CA SER A 278 -29.78 8.56 26.08
C SER A 278 -29.61 7.79 27.38
N VAL A 279 -28.79 8.28 28.34
CA VAL A 279 -28.67 7.67 29.68
C VAL A 279 -29.98 7.78 30.43
N TYR A 280 -30.61 8.95 30.48
CA TYR A 280 -31.91 9.12 31.14
C TYR A 280 -32.98 8.22 30.51
N PHE A 281 -33.03 8.13 29.20
CA PHE A 281 -33.94 7.22 28.52
C PHE A 281 -33.75 5.76 28.97
N ASN A 282 -32.50 5.28 29.04
CA ASN A 282 -32.21 3.90 29.44
C ASN A 282 -32.47 3.66 30.94
N ILE A 283 -32.26 4.65 31.84
CA ILE A 283 -32.66 4.56 33.24
C ILE A 283 -34.19 4.53 33.36
N GLY A 284 -34.90 5.35 32.59
CA GLY A 284 -36.37 5.33 32.56
C GLY A 284 -36.92 3.96 32.12
N LYS A 285 -36.33 3.36 31.12
CA LYS A 285 -36.65 1.98 30.69
C LYS A 285 -36.37 0.94 31.77
N LEU A 286 -35.25 1.06 32.47
CA LEU A 286 -34.89 0.18 33.59
C LEU A 286 -35.94 0.27 34.70
N TYR A 287 -36.29 1.45 35.18
CA TYR A 287 -37.33 1.61 36.21
C TYR A 287 -38.69 1.09 35.76
N LYS A 288 -39.03 1.25 34.46
CA LYS A 288 -40.25 0.64 33.90
C LYS A 288 -40.19 -0.89 33.97
N SER A 289 -39.07 -1.50 33.66
CA SER A 289 -38.94 -2.97 33.68
C SER A 289 -39.06 -3.60 35.06
N ILE A 290 -38.73 -2.85 36.13
CA ILE A 290 -38.88 -3.29 37.54
C ILE A 290 -40.15 -2.77 38.18
N GLY A 291 -41.08 -2.17 37.42
CA GLY A 291 -42.39 -1.71 37.90
C GLY A 291 -42.36 -0.39 38.69
N ASN A 292 -41.23 0.29 38.81
CA ASN A 292 -41.13 1.59 39.49
C ASN A 292 -41.60 2.72 38.56
N ARG A 293 -42.94 2.91 38.50
CA ARG A 293 -43.58 3.91 37.63
C ARG A 293 -43.11 5.32 37.92
N ALA A 294 -43.02 5.72 39.19
CA ALA A 294 -42.68 7.09 39.57
C ALA A 294 -41.30 7.51 39.02
N GLU A 295 -40.26 6.69 39.26
CA GLU A 295 -38.93 6.96 38.77
C GLU A 295 -38.83 6.82 37.23
N SER A 296 -39.54 5.89 36.61
CA SER A 296 -39.62 5.78 35.18
C SER A 296 -40.08 7.07 34.51
N LEU A 297 -41.19 7.64 35.00
CA LEU A 297 -41.73 8.91 34.51
C LEU A 297 -40.81 10.10 34.79
N ASN A 298 -40.21 10.15 36.00
CA ASN A 298 -39.22 11.15 36.34
C ASN A 298 -38.09 11.23 35.28
N TYR A 299 -37.55 10.07 34.92
CA TYR A 299 -36.45 10.04 33.92
C TYR A 299 -36.92 10.33 32.49
N PHE A 300 -38.11 9.88 32.05
CA PHE A 300 -38.65 10.26 30.74
C PHE A 300 -38.97 11.76 30.66
N ASN A 301 -39.45 12.39 31.75
CA ASN A 301 -39.63 13.84 31.81
C ASN A 301 -38.28 14.60 31.74
N LYS A 302 -37.19 14.05 32.31
CA LYS A 302 -35.84 14.63 32.10
C LYS A 302 -35.40 14.54 30.65
N VAL A 303 -35.77 13.48 29.94
CA VAL A 303 -35.54 13.38 28.46
C VAL A 303 -36.28 14.50 27.76
N ASP A 304 -37.59 14.69 28.02
CA ASP A 304 -38.40 15.76 27.44
C ASP A 304 -37.81 17.15 27.70
N SER A 305 -37.43 17.41 28.97
CA SER A 305 -36.80 18.68 29.34
C SER A 305 -35.52 18.98 28.57
N LEU A 306 -34.65 17.97 28.35
CA LEU A 306 -33.41 18.15 27.57
C LEU A 306 -33.69 18.31 26.07
N VAL A 307 -34.63 17.55 25.51
CA VAL A 307 -35.09 17.69 24.13
C VAL A 307 -35.58 19.11 23.86
N ASN A 308 -36.47 19.64 24.73
CA ASN A 308 -36.99 21.00 24.57
C ASN A 308 -35.93 22.09 24.78
N LYS A 309 -34.99 21.89 25.71
CA LYS A 309 -33.93 22.87 26.00
C LYS A 309 -32.93 22.98 24.85
N PHE A 310 -32.56 21.87 24.24
CA PHE A 310 -31.49 21.81 23.24
C PHE A 310 -31.97 21.55 21.80
N TRP A 311 -33.28 21.44 21.60
CA TRP A 311 -33.93 21.31 20.27
C TRP A 311 -33.35 20.17 19.41
N PHE A 312 -33.13 18.99 20.02
CA PHE A 312 -32.67 17.83 19.29
C PHE A 312 -33.44 16.57 19.67
N ILE A 313 -33.61 15.67 18.72
CA ILE A 313 -34.20 14.36 18.94
C ILE A 313 -33.43 13.32 18.14
N THR A 314 -33.38 12.07 18.65
CA THR A 314 -32.82 10.94 17.90
C THR A 314 -33.83 9.80 17.85
N PRO A 315 -33.75 8.88 16.88
CA PRO A 315 -34.65 7.74 16.79
C PRO A 315 -34.71 6.90 18.10
N GLU A 316 -33.60 6.80 18.83
CA GLU A 316 -33.53 6.06 20.11
C GLU A 316 -34.45 6.66 21.16
N ILE A 317 -34.36 7.98 21.40
CA ILE A 317 -35.08 8.64 22.49
C ILE A 317 -36.53 9.00 22.15
N ARG A 318 -36.90 8.98 20.87
CA ARG A 318 -38.28 9.23 20.38
C ARG A 318 -39.32 8.37 21.16
N SER A 319 -38.99 7.12 21.45
CA SER A 319 -39.90 6.21 22.13
C SER A 319 -40.20 6.58 23.58
N SER A 320 -39.48 7.56 24.19
CA SER A 320 -39.83 8.11 25.50
C SER A 320 -41.22 8.73 25.50
N TYR A 321 -41.60 9.41 24.44
CA TYR A 321 -42.92 10.01 24.28
C TYR A 321 -44.05 8.97 24.21
N LEU A 322 -43.78 7.79 23.60
CA LEU A 322 -44.76 6.70 23.61
C LEU A 322 -45.04 6.20 25.02
N TYR A 323 -44.02 6.14 25.89
CA TYR A 323 -44.20 5.74 27.29
C TYR A 323 -44.96 6.80 28.10
N LEU A 324 -44.68 8.09 27.86
CA LEU A 324 -45.36 9.20 28.51
C LEU A 324 -46.83 9.32 28.07
N ILE A 325 -47.14 9.11 26.80
CA ILE A 325 -48.51 9.08 26.26
C ILE A 325 -49.32 7.91 26.86
N ASP A 326 -48.70 6.70 26.91
CA ASP A 326 -49.37 5.51 27.48
C ASP A 326 -49.72 5.73 28.95
N ASP A 327 -48.80 6.33 29.71
CA ASP A 327 -49.04 6.65 31.11
C ASP A 327 -50.14 7.70 31.31
N ALA A 328 -50.09 8.81 30.57
CA ALA A 328 -51.11 9.86 30.59
C ALA A 328 -52.49 9.30 30.23
N LYS A 329 -52.57 8.44 29.22
CA LYS A 329 -53.79 7.73 28.81
C LYS A 329 -54.36 6.87 29.95
N LYS A 330 -53.53 6.09 30.64
CA LYS A 330 -53.94 5.21 31.76
C LYS A 330 -54.48 5.98 32.96
N ASN A 331 -54.04 7.22 33.15
CA ASN A 331 -54.49 8.06 34.27
C ASN A 331 -55.59 9.06 33.88
N GLY A 332 -56.09 9.03 32.65
CA GLY A 332 -57.12 9.96 32.18
C GLY A 332 -56.64 11.40 32.01
N ASP A 333 -55.32 11.64 32.01
CA ASP A 333 -54.74 12.98 31.90
C ASP A 333 -54.68 13.38 30.42
N THR A 334 -55.72 14.02 29.96
CA THR A 334 -55.88 14.41 28.56
C THR A 334 -54.90 15.52 28.16
N GLU A 335 -54.58 16.44 29.05
CA GLU A 335 -53.67 17.56 28.80
C GLU A 335 -52.24 17.04 28.53
N ARG A 336 -51.70 16.24 29.43
CA ARG A 336 -50.38 15.62 29.24
C ARG A 336 -50.34 14.70 28.05
N LYS A 337 -51.41 13.94 27.80
CA LYS A 337 -51.51 13.08 26.62
C LYS A 337 -51.39 13.89 25.33
N MET A 338 -52.09 15.02 25.21
CA MET A 338 -52.01 15.89 24.04
C MET A 338 -50.63 16.53 23.91
N TYR A 339 -50.06 17.04 25.00
CA TYR A 339 -48.72 17.62 24.99
C TYR A 339 -47.66 16.63 24.46
N TYR A 340 -47.62 15.40 25.00
CA TYR A 340 -46.62 14.41 24.55
C TYR A 340 -46.90 13.90 23.14
N ALA A 341 -48.16 13.87 22.70
CA ALA A 341 -48.51 13.55 21.32
C ALA A 341 -47.95 14.62 20.37
N ASP A 342 -48.07 15.91 20.69
CA ASP A 342 -47.47 16.99 19.91
C ASP A 342 -45.96 16.92 19.89
N GLN A 343 -45.29 16.59 21.00
CA GLN A 343 -43.86 16.39 21.05
C GLN A 343 -43.42 15.19 20.17
N LEU A 344 -44.21 14.10 20.17
CA LEU A 344 -43.95 12.95 19.32
C LEU A 344 -44.06 13.31 17.81
N LEU A 345 -45.10 14.05 17.43
CA LEU A 345 -45.30 14.52 16.05
C LEU A 345 -44.17 15.44 15.60
N LYS A 346 -43.68 16.35 16.47
CA LYS A 346 -42.50 17.18 16.19
C LYS A 346 -41.25 16.31 16.01
N ALA A 347 -41.03 15.32 16.88
CA ALA A 347 -39.93 14.39 16.79
C ALA A 347 -39.96 13.63 15.45
N ASP A 348 -41.13 13.11 15.06
CA ASP A 348 -41.29 12.39 13.78
C ASP A 348 -41.07 13.29 12.57
N SER A 349 -41.54 14.53 12.61
CA SER A 349 -41.31 15.51 11.55
C SER A 349 -39.81 15.79 11.35
N ILE A 350 -39.06 16.02 12.45
CA ILE A 350 -37.61 16.27 12.38
C ILE A 350 -36.87 15.05 11.83
N ILE A 351 -37.14 13.87 12.39
CA ILE A 351 -36.48 12.62 11.99
C ILE A 351 -36.75 12.32 10.52
N ASN A 352 -38.01 12.40 10.07
CA ASN A 352 -38.36 12.11 8.68
C ASN A 352 -37.74 13.11 7.70
N ALA A 353 -37.74 14.41 8.02
CA ALA A 353 -37.08 15.41 7.20
C ALA A 353 -35.57 15.16 7.06
N ASP A 354 -34.90 14.83 8.16
CA ASP A 354 -33.48 14.48 8.13
C ASP A 354 -33.22 13.24 7.28
N PHE A 355 -34.02 12.17 7.46
CA PHE A 355 -33.81 10.90 6.74
C PHE A 355 -33.86 11.06 5.22
N VAL A 356 -34.87 11.76 4.70
CA VAL A 356 -35.01 11.98 3.24
C VAL A 356 -33.78 12.70 2.67
N ILE A 357 -33.41 13.82 3.29
CA ILE A 357 -32.33 14.68 2.77
C ILE A 357 -30.96 14.03 2.94
N LEU A 358 -30.70 13.46 4.13
CA LEU A 358 -29.40 12.87 4.42
C LEU A 358 -29.15 11.60 3.61
N THR A 359 -30.21 10.78 3.39
CA THR A 359 -30.12 9.57 2.56
C THR A 359 -29.74 9.90 1.13
N ASP A 360 -30.46 10.86 0.53
CA ASP A 360 -30.20 11.27 -0.85
C ASP A 360 -28.75 11.80 -1.03
N LYS A 361 -28.35 12.74 -0.17
CA LYS A 361 -27.02 13.34 -0.25
C LYS A 361 -25.87 12.33 0.00
N ILE A 362 -25.99 11.47 1.00
CA ILE A 362 -24.92 10.52 1.31
C ILE A 362 -24.78 9.47 0.21
N TYR A 363 -25.88 9.07 -0.41
CA TYR A 363 -25.86 8.15 -1.53
C TYR A 363 -25.29 8.79 -2.80
N SER A 364 -25.79 9.98 -3.19
CA SER A 364 -25.41 10.63 -4.44
C SER A 364 -23.99 11.22 -4.41
N GLU A 365 -23.58 11.84 -3.30
CA GLU A 365 -22.33 12.60 -3.25
C GLU A 365 -21.15 11.83 -2.59
N TYR A 366 -21.43 10.81 -1.76
CA TYR A 366 -20.39 10.06 -1.07
C TYR A 366 -20.28 8.61 -1.57
N ASP A 367 -21.36 7.83 -1.50
CA ASP A 367 -21.30 6.41 -1.81
C ASP A 367 -21.05 6.17 -3.32
N THR A 368 -21.67 6.97 -4.17
CA THR A 368 -21.46 6.89 -5.63
C THR A 368 -20.04 7.29 -6.02
N ASP A 369 -19.52 8.36 -5.45
CA ASP A 369 -18.15 8.82 -5.69
C ASP A 369 -17.12 7.76 -5.25
N ASN A 370 -17.30 7.16 -4.08
CA ASN A 370 -16.42 6.09 -3.59
C ASN A 370 -16.46 4.84 -4.47
N LEU A 371 -17.64 4.45 -4.96
CA LEU A 371 -17.80 3.33 -5.90
C LEU A 371 -17.08 3.59 -7.22
N LEU A 372 -17.21 4.80 -7.76
CA LEU A 372 -16.52 5.21 -9.00
C LEU A 372 -14.99 5.23 -8.80
N GLU A 373 -14.52 5.76 -7.68
CA GLU A 373 -13.08 5.76 -7.36
C GLU A 373 -12.53 4.35 -7.19
N GLY A 374 -13.23 3.48 -6.48
CA GLY A 374 -12.86 2.07 -6.33
C GLY A 374 -12.75 1.37 -7.68
N LYS A 375 -13.74 1.56 -8.57
CA LYS A 375 -13.72 1.02 -9.93
C LYS A 375 -12.56 1.59 -10.76
N ASN A 376 -12.30 2.90 -10.68
CA ASN A 376 -11.19 3.53 -11.39
C ASN A 376 -9.83 3.06 -10.87
N GLN A 377 -9.70 2.78 -9.57
CA GLN A 377 -8.49 2.22 -8.99
C GLN A 377 -8.28 0.78 -9.47
N GLU A 378 -9.30 -0.06 -9.46
CA GLU A 378 -9.26 -1.41 -10.00
C GLU A 378 -8.82 -1.43 -11.47
N ILE A 379 -9.39 -0.53 -12.30
CA ILE A 379 -8.98 -0.37 -13.71
C ILE A 379 -7.49 0.03 -13.80
N ARG A 380 -7.01 0.97 -12.99
CA ARG A 380 -5.59 1.36 -12.98
C ARG A 380 -4.68 0.20 -12.60
N ASP A 381 -5.05 -0.57 -11.57
CA ASP A 381 -4.28 -1.72 -11.12
C ASP A 381 -4.18 -2.80 -12.21
N HIS A 382 -5.30 -3.08 -12.91
CA HIS A 382 -5.30 -3.96 -14.08
C HIS A 382 -4.42 -3.43 -15.22
N GLN A 383 -4.43 -2.13 -15.49
CA GLN A 383 -3.56 -1.51 -16.49
C GLN A 383 -2.08 -1.65 -16.12
N VAL A 384 -1.71 -1.42 -14.85
CA VAL A 384 -0.33 -1.61 -14.38
C VAL A 384 0.13 -3.06 -14.56
N ILE A 385 -0.71 -4.03 -14.22
CA ILE A 385 -0.43 -5.46 -14.41
C ILE A 385 -0.26 -5.76 -15.91
N LEU A 386 -1.13 -5.24 -16.77
CA LEU A 386 -1.06 -5.43 -18.21
C LEU A 386 0.24 -4.85 -18.79
N TYR A 387 0.57 -3.61 -18.47
CA TYR A 387 1.80 -2.97 -18.96
C TYR A 387 3.06 -3.66 -18.42
N SER A 388 3.08 -4.08 -17.17
CA SER A 388 4.21 -4.82 -16.60
C SER A 388 4.42 -6.18 -17.29
N SER A 389 3.35 -6.89 -17.64
CA SER A 389 3.41 -8.15 -18.36
C SER A 389 3.92 -7.98 -19.81
N ILE A 390 3.51 -6.90 -20.50
CA ILE A 390 4.02 -6.55 -21.83
C ILE A 390 5.52 -6.26 -21.78
N VAL A 391 5.96 -5.44 -20.80
CA VAL A 391 7.38 -5.13 -20.62
C VAL A 391 8.19 -6.39 -20.33
N ALA A 392 7.71 -7.27 -19.46
CA ALA A 392 8.36 -8.55 -19.18
C ALA A 392 8.47 -9.42 -20.45
N GLY A 393 7.41 -9.49 -21.26
CA GLY A 393 7.42 -10.18 -22.55
C GLY A 393 8.46 -9.63 -23.53
N LEU A 394 8.57 -8.31 -23.63
CA LEU A 394 9.58 -7.65 -24.46
C LEU A 394 11.01 -7.92 -23.98
N VAL A 395 11.24 -7.92 -22.67
CA VAL A 395 12.56 -8.27 -22.09
C VAL A 395 12.95 -9.71 -22.42
N ILE A 396 12.01 -10.65 -22.29
CA ILE A 396 12.23 -12.06 -22.66
C ILE A 396 12.55 -12.18 -24.14
N LEU A 397 11.77 -11.53 -25.00
CA LEU A 397 11.99 -11.53 -26.44
C LEU A 397 13.38 -10.95 -26.81
N PHE A 398 13.73 -9.82 -26.18
CA PHE A 398 15.06 -9.21 -26.38
C PHE A 398 16.19 -10.18 -25.98
N PHE A 399 16.04 -10.85 -24.82
CA PHE A 399 17.01 -11.82 -24.34
C PHE A 399 17.15 -13.02 -25.29
N LEU A 400 16.04 -13.52 -25.85
CA LEU A 400 16.06 -14.61 -26.83
C LEU A 400 16.75 -14.19 -28.13
N ILE A 401 16.48 -12.99 -28.65
CA ILE A 401 17.13 -12.43 -29.83
C ILE A 401 18.62 -12.23 -29.58
N TRP A 402 18.99 -11.67 -28.42
CA TRP A 402 20.38 -11.48 -28.04
C TRP A 402 21.13 -12.80 -27.95
N ARG A 403 20.54 -13.81 -27.31
CA ARG A 403 21.12 -15.17 -27.20
C ARG A 403 21.27 -15.84 -28.56
N PHE A 404 20.29 -15.68 -29.43
CA PHE A 404 20.36 -16.19 -30.82
C PHE A 404 21.49 -15.52 -31.58
N ARG A 405 21.58 -14.20 -31.57
CA ARG A 405 22.67 -13.45 -32.26
C ARG A 405 24.04 -13.79 -31.70
N LYS A 406 24.17 -13.97 -30.40
CA LYS A 406 25.43 -14.39 -29.77
C LYS A 406 25.85 -15.77 -30.29
N ARG A 407 24.95 -16.73 -30.32
CA ARG A 407 25.21 -18.08 -30.84
C ARG A 407 25.62 -18.06 -32.33
N GLU A 408 24.95 -17.28 -33.13
CA GLU A 408 25.31 -17.14 -34.58
C GLU A 408 26.71 -16.56 -34.75
N LYS A 409 27.09 -15.55 -33.94
CA LYS A 409 28.45 -15.01 -33.97
C LYS A 409 29.50 -16.04 -33.60
N GLU A 410 29.27 -16.85 -32.58
CA GLU A 410 30.17 -17.91 -32.13
C GLU A 410 30.31 -19.00 -33.20
N LEU A 411 29.23 -19.40 -33.85
CA LEU A 411 29.27 -20.38 -34.95
C LEU A 411 30.02 -19.84 -36.17
N ASN A 412 29.80 -18.57 -36.52
CA ASN A 412 30.56 -17.93 -37.63
C ASN A 412 32.04 -17.89 -37.33
N ALA A 413 32.45 -17.54 -36.11
CA ALA A 413 33.86 -17.51 -35.74
C ALA A 413 34.50 -18.89 -35.88
N ARG A 414 33.86 -19.96 -35.41
CA ARG A 414 34.35 -21.34 -35.54
C ARG A 414 34.40 -21.80 -37.00
N TYR A 415 33.41 -21.40 -37.80
CA TYR A 415 33.39 -21.72 -39.21
C TYR A 415 34.56 -21.06 -39.93
N GLN A 416 34.85 -19.78 -39.70
CA GLN A 416 35.98 -19.08 -40.29
C GLN A 416 37.34 -19.68 -39.87
N GLU A 417 37.47 -20.09 -38.61
CA GLU A 417 38.65 -20.79 -38.11
C GLU A 417 38.91 -22.09 -38.88
N VAL A 418 37.87 -22.86 -39.18
CA VAL A 418 38.02 -24.09 -40.00
C VAL A 418 38.47 -23.75 -41.42
N LEU A 419 37.90 -22.73 -42.06
CA LEU A 419 38.31 -22.31 -43.41
C LEU A 419 39.77 -21.83 -43.44
N GLU A 420 40.18 -21.05 -42.41
CA GLU A 420 41.56 -20.58 -42.29
C GLU A 420 42.55 -21.76 -42.14
N LYS A 421 42.24 -22.71 -41.27
CA LYS A 421 43.04 -23.93 -41.10
C LYS A 421 43.15 -24.74 -42.40
N LEU A 422 42.09 -24.81 -43.20
CA LEU A 422 42.15 -25.51 -44.52
C LEU A 422 42.94 -24.73 -45.54
N SER A 423 42.90 -23.41 -45.57
CA SER A 423 43.63 -22.57 -46.48
C SER A 423 45.15 -22.57 -46.24
N THR A 424 45.52 -22.53 -44.93
CA THR A 424 46.95 -22.58 -44.55
C THR A 424 47.57 -23.95 -44.68
N SER A 425 46.79 -25.03 -44.79
CA SER A 425 47.25 -26.40 -44.87
C SER A 425 47.29 -26.95 -46.34
N LYS A 426 47.32 -26.11 -47.39
CA LYS A 426 47.36 -26.53 -48.75
C LYS A 426 48.72 -27.16 -49.22
N GLU A 427 49.77 -26.98 -48.39
CA GLU A 427 51.05 -27.63 -48.59
C GLU A 427 51.32 -28.61 -47.46
N THR A 428 51.32 -29.89 -47.78
CA THR A 428 51.66 -31.05 -46.92
C THR A 428 50.78 -31.28 -45.69
N ILE A 429 50.30 -32.53 -45.55
CA ILE A 429 49.86 -33.07 -44.25
C ILE A 429 51.13 -33.19 -43.41
N SER A 430 51.57 -32.08 -42.83
CA SER A 430 52.47 -32.12 -41.71
C SER A 430 51.59 -32.17 -40.47
N PHE A 431 51.40 -33.36 -39.87
CA PHE A 431 51.48 -33.39 -38.42
C PHE A 431 52.85 -32.75 -38.17
N ASP A 432 52.87 -31.51 -37.67
CA ASP A 432 54.10 -30.83 -37.30
C ASP A 432 54.98 -31.85 -36.60
N VAL A 433 56.09 -32.18 -37.18
CA VAL A 433 57.12 -32.98 -36.56
C VAL A 433 57.58 -32.09 -35.43
N ILE A 434 57.05 -32.33 -34.21
CA ILE A 434 57.52 -31.66 -33.00
C ILE A 434 58.98 -32.12 -32.92
N PRO A 435 59.97 -31.21 -33.01
CA PRO A 435 61.33 -31.61 -32.77
C PRO A 435 61.35 -32.25 -31.39
N PRO A 436 62.00 -33.39 -31.19
CA PRO A 436 62.05 -34.03 -29.85
C PRO A 436 62.50 -33.00 -28.85
N ALA A 437 61.67 -32.76 -27.83
CA ALA A 437 62.07 -31.94 -26.73
C ALA A 437 63.40 -32.49 -26.22
N SER A 438 64.38 -31.63 -26.15
CA SER A 438 65.76 -31.96 -25.71
C SER A 438 65.68 -32.66 -24.35
N SER A 439 65.65 -33.97 -24.37
CA SER A 439 65.76 -34.82 -23.23
C SER A 439 66.81 -35.89 -23.58
N ASP A 440 67.91 -35.81 -22.92
CA ASP A 440 68.99 -36.79 -22.74
C ASP A 440 69.38 -37.64 -23.96
N GLU A 441 70.60 -37.44 -24.35
CA GLU A 441 71.35 -38.18 -25.38
C GLU A 441 71.45 -39.70 -25.09
N ASN A 442 70.40 -40.38 -24.74
CA ASN A 442 70.37 -41.83 -24.48
C ASN A 442 69.03 -42.50 -24.78
N SER A 443 68.15 -41.96 -25.59
CA SER A 443 67.09 -42.77 -26.21
C SER A 443 67.59 -43.43 -27.43
N LEU A 444 68.00 -44.70 -27.34
CA LEU A 444 68.28 -45.61 -28.46
C LEU A 444 67.11 -45.53 -29.46
N GLU A 445 67.33 -45.00 -30.66
CA GLU A 445 66.42 -45.18 -31.78
C GLU A 445 66.19 -46.69 -31.93
N LEU A 446 65.00 -47.14 -31.60
CA LEU A 446 64.62 -48.55 -31.57
C LEU A 446 64.67 -49.17 -32.94
N TYR A 447 64.70 -48.33 -33.98
CA TYR A 447 64.73 -48.73 -35.44
C TYR A 447 65.68 -47.84 -36.24
N SER A 448 66.24 -48.38 -37.31
CA SER A 448 67.13 -47.60 -38.19
C SER A 448 66.35 -46.44 -38.87
N SER A 449 67.03 -45.31 -39.06
CA SER A 449 66.50 -44.13 -39.74
C SER A 449 65.94 -44.44 -41.14
N GLU A 450 66.49 -45.42 -41.83
CA GLU A 450 66.01 -45.88 -43.12
C GLU A 450 64.62 -46.49 -43.09
N ILE A 451 64.32 -47.32 -42.06
CA ILE A 451 63.01 -47.96 -41.88
C ILE A 451 61.96 -46.90 -41.54
N ILE A 452 62.32 -45.91 -40.74
CA ILE A 452 61.41 -44.83 -40.37
C ILE A 452 61.02 -43.98 -41.53
N GLU A 453 61.97 -43.60 -42.39
CA GLU A 453 61.72 -42.81 -43.59
C GLU A 453 60.99 -43.62 -44.69
N GLU A 454 61.22 -44.91 -44.78
CA GLU A 454 60.43 -45.78 -45.67
C GLU A 454 58.97 -45.84 -45.25
N ILE A 455 58.69 -45.97 -43.92
CA ILE A 455 57.31 -45.97 -43.40
C ILE A 455 56.63 -44.62 -43.61
N LYS A 456 57.33 -43.51 -43.40
CA LYS A 456 56.80 -42.18 -43.68
C LYS A 456 56.43 -41.99 -45.13
N THR A 457 57.30 -42.44 -46.05
CA THR A 457 57.08 -42.40 -47.51
C THR A 457 55.87 -43.23 -47.90
N ASN A 458 55.77 -44.46 -47.37
CA ASN A 458 54.66 -45.35 -47.68
C ASN A 458 53.32 -44.85 -47.01
N LEU A 459 53.37 -44.20 -45.81
CA LEU A 459 52.19 -43.51 -45.25
C LEU A 459 51.75 -42.37 -46.17
N LYS A 460 52.65 -41.59 -46.73
CA LYS A 460 52.33 -40.53 -47.69
C LYS A 460 51.63 -41.09 -48.93
N ILE A 461 52.10 -42.19 -49.48
CA ILE A 461 51.42 -42.87 -50.59
C ILE A 461 50.04 -43.34 -50.22
N PHE A 462 49.89 -43.92 -49.02
CA PHE A 462 48.57 -44.32 -48.40
C PHE A 462 47.62 -43.14 -48.33
N GLU A 463 48.11 -41.94 -47.99
CA GLU A 463 47.32 -40.71 -47.92
C GLU A 463 46.97 -40.19 -49.33
N ASP A 464 47.95 -40.08 -50.22
CA ASP A 464 47.77 -39.56 -51.59
C ASP A 464 46.83 -40.43 -52.42
N GLU A 465 46.89 -41.75 -52.29
CA GLU A 465 45.97 -42.69 -52.92
C GLU A 465 44.60 -42.80 -52.20
N LYS A 466 44.34 -42.02 -51.10
CA LYS A 466 43.11 -42.00 -50.34
C LYS A 466 42.71 -43.38 -49.80
N GLN A 467 43.67 -44.27 -49.58
CA GLN A 467 43.40 -45.63 -49.11
C GLN A 467 42.72 -45.62 -47.69
N PHE A 468 42.88 -44.54 -46.90
CA PHE A 468 42.25 -44.32 -45.59
C PHE A 468 40.71 -44.24 -45.66
N LEU A 469 40.11 -44.13 -46.85
CA LEU A 469 38.65 -44.12 -47.01
C LEU A 469 38.04 -45.53 -46.96
N GLN A 470 38.85 -46.58 -47.01
CA GLN A 470 38.35 -47.95 -46.84
C GLN A 470 37.72 -48.12 -45.40
N GLN A 471 36.59 -48.83 -45.31
CA GLN A 471 35.98 -49.14 -44.06
C GLN A 471 36.76 -50.20 -43.26
N ASN A 472 36.56 -50.20 -41.92
CA ASN A 472 37.15 -51.22 -41.03
C ASN A 472 38.69 -51.32 -41.04
N LEU A 473 39.41 -50.27 -41.41
CA LEU A 473 40.86 -50.22 -41.29
C LEU A 473 41.29 -50.35 -39.82
N THR A 474 42.21 -51.29 -39.60
CA THR A 474 42.92 -51.47 -38.32
C THR A 474 44.40 -51.19 -38.50
N LEU A 475 45.13 -50.96 -37.42
CA LEU A 475 46.58 -50.76 -37.44
C LEU A 475 47.30 -51.91 -38.19
N ASP A 476 46.84 -53.14 -37.95
CA ASP A 476 47.43 -54.31 -38.63
C ASP A 476 47.19 -54.35 -40.17
N ILE A 477 46.01 -53.95 -40.58
CA ILE A 477 45.64 -53.88 -42.00
C ILE A 477 46.50 -52.81 -42.69
N VAL A 478 46.55 -51.59 -42.10
CA VAL A 478 47.30 -50.49 -42.70
C VAL A 478 48.83 -50.80 -42.70
N ALA A 479 49.36 -51.40 -41.62
CA ALA A 479 50.75 -51.82 -41.60
C ALA A 479 51.12 -52.76 -42.73
N LYS A 480 50.24 -53.74 -43.01
CA LYS A 480 50.43 -54.65 -44.19
C LYS A 480 50.31 -53.90 -45.53
N MET A 481 49.38 -52.97 -45.67
CA MET A 481 49.19 -52.18 -46.92
C MET A 481 50.41 -51.34 -47.23
N ILE A 482 51.11 -50.84 -46.27
CA ILE A 482 52.31 -50.00 -46.43
C ILE A 482 53.62 -50.83 -46.39
N GLY A 483 53.52 -52.16 -46.43
CA GLY A 483 54.72 -53.03 -46.46
C GLY A 483 55.48 -53.10 -45.11
N SER A 484 54.82 -52.83 -44.00
CA SER A 484 55.42 -52.75 -42.65
C SER A 484 54.72 -53.68 -41.68
N ASN A 485 55.12 -53.69 -40.42
CA ASN A 485 54.47 -54.41 -39.34
C ASN A 485 53.81 -53.44 -38.32
N ARG A 486 52.89 -54.00 -37.54
CA ARG A 486 52.09 -53.24 -36.56
C ARG A 486 52.97 -52.43 -35.58
N THR A 487 54.05 -53.00 -35.10
CA THR A 487 54.92 -52.40 -34.07
C THR A 487 55.66 -51.20 -34.65
N HIS A 488 56.22 -51.33 -35.87
CA HIS A 488 56.92 -50.26 -36.57
C HIS A 488 56.00 -49.12 -36.94
N LEU A 489 54.83 -49.41 -37.49
CA LEU A 489 53.84 -48.36 -37.80
C LEU A 489 53.33 -47.64 -36.53
N SER A 490 53.07 -48.39 -35.42
CA SER A 490 52.69 -47.80 -34.17
C SER A 490 53.76 -46.89 -33.59
N TYR A 491 55.00 -47.30 -33.66
CA TYR A 491 56.15 -46.52 -33.21
C TYR A 491 56.31 -45.24 -34.04
N VAL A 492 56.23 -45.27 -35.31
CA VAL A 492 56.36 -44.09 -36.19
C VAL A 492 55.22 -43.12 -35.94
N LEU A 493 53.97 -43.58 -35.79
CA LEU A 493 52.83 -42.71 -35.50
C LEU A 493 52.95 -42.07 -34.12
N ASN A 494 53.31 -42.83 -33.08
CA ASN A 494 53.39 -42.31 -31.75
C ASN A 494 54.61 -41.41 -31.45
N VAL A 495 55.79 -41.79 -32.03
CA VAL A 495 57.05 -41.10 -31.72
C VAL A 495 57.34 -39.96 -32.72
N HIS A 496 57.06 -40.14 -33.99
CA HIS A 496 57.36 -39.13 -35.00
C HIS A 496 56.20 -38.25 -35.42
N PHE A 497 54.96 -38.70 -35.21
CA PHE A 497 53.76 -37.90 -35.47
C PHE A 497 53.00 -37.51 -34.23
N ASP A 498 53.41 -37.96 -33.04
CA ASP A 498 52.77 -37.74 -31.75
C ASP A 498 51.25 -38.04 -31.75
N VAL A 499 50.85 -39.07 -32.49
CA VAL A 499 49.44 -39.46 -32.62
C VAL A 499 49.27 -40.97 -32.58
N THR A 500 48.16 -41.41 -31.96
CA THR A 500 47.72 -42.79 -32.05
C THR A 500 47.10 -43.09 -33.42
N PHE A 501 47.14 -44.33 -33.88
CA PHE A 501 46.55 -44.76 -35.17
C PHE A 501 45.04 -44.36 -35.27
N PRO A 502 44.18 -44.57 -34.27
CA PRO A 502 42.80 -44.12 -34.37
C PRO A 502 42.66 -42.60 -34.54
N THR A 503 43.49 -41.80 -33.87
CA THR A 503 43.50 -40.33 -34.00
C THR A 503 43.98 -39.89 -35.36
N TYR A 504 45.03 -40.51 -35.87
CA TYR A 504 45.57 -40.28 -37.23
C TYR A 504 44.51 -40.57 -38.33
N LEU A 505 43.90 -41.76 -38.29
CA LEU A 505 42.88 -42.14 -39.26
C LEU A 505 41.64 -41.26 -39.20
N LYS A 506 41.24 -40.89 -37.96
CA LYS A 506 40.15 -39.97 -37.74
C LYS A 506 40.43 -38.59 -38.36
N ALA A 507 41.61 -38.04 -38.12
CA ALA A 507 42.00 -36.73 -38.64
C ALA A 507 42.02 -36.71 -40.18
N LEU A 508 42.57 -37.70 -40.79
CA LEU A 508 42.60 -37.83 -42.27
C LEU A 508 41.17 -37.83 -42.86
N ARG A 509 40.32 -38.67 -42.33
CA ARG A 509 38.92 -38.81 -42.78
C ARG A 509 38.12 -37.55 -42.65
N ILE A 510 38.18 -36.88 -41.47
CA ILE A 510 37.46 -35.65 -41.27
C ILE A 510 37.99 -34.51 -42.10
N ARG A 511 39.33 -34.38 -42.25
CA ARG A 511 39.92 -33.36 -43.07
C ARG A 511 39.52 -33.55 -44.56
N TYR A 512 39.55 -34.77 -45.05
CA TYR A 512 39.11 -35.10 -46.44
C TYR A 512 37.66 -34.64 -46.67
N ILE A 513 36.72 -35.03 -45.80
CA ILE A 513 35.30 -34.66 -45.99
C ILE A 513 35.08 -33.16 -45.81
N THR A 514 35.86 -32.49 -44.94
CA THR A 514 35.75 -31.05 -44.74
C THR A 514 36.25 -30.31 -46.00
N ASN A 515 37.33 -30.75 -46.64
CA ASN A 515 37.79 -30.21 -47.92
C ASN A 515 36.72 -30.38 -49.00
N LEU A 516 36.12 -31.56 -49.11
CA LEU A 516 35.04 -31.80 -50.09
C LEU A 516 33.83 -30.88 -49.86
N LEU A 517 33.49 -30.63 -48.63
CA LEU A 517 32.38 -29.70 -48.27
C LEU A 517 32.74 -28.24 -48.64
N VAL A 518 33.99 -27.86 -48.68
CA VAL A 518 34.45 -26.52 -49.09
C VAL A 518 34.60 -26.39 -50.59
N GLU A 519 35.22 -27.37 -51.23
CA GLU A 519 35.60 -27.30 -52.64
C GLU A 519 34.46 -27.66 -53.61
N GLU A 520 33.63 -28.64 -53.25
CA GLU A 520 32.58 -29.17 -54.10
C GLU A 520 31.20 -29.02 -53.57
N THR A 521 30.39 -28.11 -54.08
CA THR A 521 29.05 -27.75 -53.60
C THR A 521 28.05 -28.91 -53.58
N ILE A 522 28.27 -29.95 -54.38
CA ILE A 522 27.38 -31.13 -54.45
C ILE A 522 27.29 -31.84 -53.10
N TYR A 523 28.37 -31.90 -52.32
CA TYR A 523 28.44 -32.59 -51.04
C TYR A 523 27.62 -31.86 -49.96
N LEU A 524 27.35 -30.57 -50.12
CA LEU A 524 26.49 -29.80 -49.20
C LEU A 524 25.01 -30.23 -49.24
N SER A 525 24.62 -30.95 -50.31
CA SER A 525 23.27 -31.50 -50.46
C SER A 525 23.11 -32.89 -49.84
N TYR A 526 24.22 -33.53 -49.49
CA TYR A 526 24.19 -34.92 -49.02
C TYR A 526 23.76 -35.04 -47.56
N LYS A 527 23.09 -36.15 -47.28
CA LYS A 527 22.75 -36.49 -45.87
C LYS A 527 24.04 -36.79 -45.10
N ILE A 528 24.04 -36.45 -43.80
CA ILE A 528 25.19 -36.70 -42.91
C ILE A 528 25.62 -38.19 -42.92
N GLU A 529 24.69 -39.10 -43.10
CA GLU A 529 24.97 -40.53 -43.19
C GLU A 529 25.73 -40.87 -44.48
N THR A 530 25.42 -40.23 -45.60
CA THR A 530 26.12 -40.40 -46.87
C THR A 530 27.56 -39.84 -46.78
N LEU A 531 27.73 -38.66 -46.17
CA LEU A 531 29.01 -38.06 -45.88
C LEU A 531 29.90 -38.95 -45.00
N ALA A 532 29.31 -39.60 -44.00
CA ALA A 532 30.00 -40.56 -43.13
C ALA A 532 30.53 -41.75 -43.93
N LYS A 533 29.72 -42.31 -44.86
CA LYS A 533 30.13 -43.42 -45.74
C LYS A 533 31.25 -43.03 -46.72
N ILE A 534 31.16 -41.81 -47.29
CA ILE A 534 32.17 -41.29 -48.22
C ILE A 534 33.53 -41.19 -47.56
N CYS A 535 33.64 -40.79 -46.32
CA CYS A 535 34.88 -40.70 -45.57
C CYS A 535 35.29 -41.99 -44.85
N GLY A 536 34.65 -43.13 -45.17
CA GLY A 536 34.98 -44.42 -44.58
C GLY A 536 34.57 -44.65 -43.13
N MET A 537 33.66 -43.86 -42.60
CA MET A 537 33.17 -44.02 -41.24
C MET A 537 31.95 -44.92 -41.14
N ALA A 538 31.83 -45.70 -40.05
CA ALA A 538 30.84 -46.73 -39.89
C ALA A 538 29.40 -46.20 -39.79
N ASN A 539 29.19 -45.06 -39.17
CA ASN A 539 27.85 -44.50 -38.97
C ASN A 539 27.87 -42.98 -38.77
N ARG A 540 26.66 -42.38 -38.86
CA ARG A 540 26.43 -40.94 -38.70
C ARG A 540 26.83 -40.42 -37.32
N GLN A 541 26.68 -41.20 -36.25
CA GLN A 541 26.96 -40.73 -34.90
C GLN A 541 28.43 -40.53 -34.66
N ILE A 542 29.25 -41.54 -35.06
CA ILE A 542 30.71 -41.48 -35.01
C ILE A 542 31.23 -40.33 -35.85
N PHE A 543 30.74 -40.19 -37.07
CA PHE A 543 31.10 -39.08 -37.96
C PHE A 543 30.81 -37.72 -37.32
N SER A 544 29.61 -37.51 -36.81
CA SER A 544 29.23 -36.21 -36.23
C SER A 544 30.02 -35.88 -34.96
N ALA A 545 30.37 -36.88 -34.16
CA ALA A 545 31.21 -36.69 -32.97
C ALA A 545 32.65 -36.30 -33.38
N HIS A 546 33.27 -37.06 -34.30
CA HIS A 546 34.62 -36.78 -34.78
C HIS A 546 34.72 -35.46 -35.55
N PHE A 547 33.70 -35.12 -36.35
CA PHE A 547 33.65 -33.83 -37.06
C PHE A 547 33.59 -32.65 -36.06
N LEU A 548 32.75 -32.75 -35.01
CA LEU A 548 32.67 -31.73 -33.95
C LEU A 548 34.00 -31.64 -33.15
N GLU A 549 34.62 -32.77 -32.87
CA GLU A 549 35.86 -32.82 -32.10
C GLU A 549 37.01 -32.13 -32.86
N ILE A 550 37.14 -32.35 -34.15
CA ILE A 550 38.24 -31.81 -34.98
C ILE A 550 37.95 -30.38 -35.43
N ASN A 551 36.73 -30.10 -35.87
CA ASN A 551 36.37 -28.80 -36.44
C ASN A 551 35.68 -27.85 -35.43
N SER A 552 35.45 -28.24 -34.17
CA SER A 552 34.77 -27.45 -33.15
C SER A 552 33.38 -26.94 -33.55
N ILE A 553 32.82 -27.43 -34.65
CA ILE A 553 31.50 -27.10 -35.20
C ILE A 553 30.80 -28.38 -35.66
N ARG A 554 29.48 -28.45 -35.51
CA ARG A 554 28.71 -29.61 -35.96
C ARG A 554 28.62 -29.68 -37.49
N PRO A 555 28.61 -30.86 -38.12
CA PRO A 555 28.53 -30.98 -39.56
C PRO A 555 27.35 -30.21 -40.19
N ARG A 556 26.17 -30.23 -39.53
CA ARG A 556 24.98 -29.51 -40.00
C ARG A 556 25.18 -28.00 -39.99
N ASP A 557 25.76 -27.48 -38.91
CA ASP A 557 25.98 -26.04 -38.74
C ASP A 557 27.05 -25.58 -39.78
N PHE A 558 28.10 -26.36 -40.00
CA PHE A 558 29.13 -26.11 -41.02
C PHE A 558 28.52 -26.06 -42.42
N ILE A 559 27.72 -27.08 -42.79
CA ILE A 559 27.06 -27.13 -44.11
C ILE A 559 26.14 -25.94 -44.32
N ARG A 560 25.34 -25.61 -43.31
CA ARG A 560 24.46 -24.43 -43.35
C ARG A 560 25.23 -23.14 -43.60
N MET A 561 26.30 -22.92 -42.86
CA MET A 561 27.11 -21.72 -42.99
C MET A 561 27.79 -21.64 -44.37
N ARG A 562 28.30 -22.75 -44.89
CA ARG A 562 28.88 -22.79 -46.25
C ARG A 562 27.83 -22.51 -47.32
N GLN A 563 26.61 -23.03 -47.16
CA GLN A 563 25.50 -22.74 -48.08
C GLN A 563 25.07 -21.27 -48.02
N GLU A 564 25.08 -20.64 -46.82
CA GLU A 564 24.78 -19.23 -46.66
C GLU A 564 25.86 -18.31 -47.23
N GLU A 565 27.12 -18.70 -47.10
CA GLU A 565 28.25 -17.98 -47.70
C GLU A 565 28.14 -17.97 -49.22
N LEU A 566 27.91 -19.15 -49.84
CA LEU A 566 27.76 -19.30 -51.31
C LEU A 566 26.53 -18.57 -51.88
N LYS A 567 25.54 -18.26 -51.08
CA LYS A 567 24.40 -17.44 -51.51
C LYS A 567 24.68 -15.93 -51.47
N LYS A 568 25.71 -15.51 -50.75
CA LYS A 568 26.12 -14.10 -50.63
C LYS A 568 27.19 -13.70 -51.66
N THR A 569 27.92 -14.67 -52.20
CA THR A 569 28.82 -14.53 -53.33
C THR A 569 28.08 -14.76 -54.64
#